data_3122a6aae5ca01b3b49909408bb9796b
#
_entry.id   3122a6aae5ca01b3b49909408bb9796b
#
_cell.length_a   1.000
_cell.length_b   1.000
_cell.length_c   1.000
_cell.angle_alpha   90.00
_cell.angle_beta   90.00
_cell.angle_gamma   90.00
#
_symmetry.space_group_name_H-M   'P 1'
#
loop_
_entity.id
_entity.type
_entity.pdbx_description
1 polymer ?
#
loop_
_entity_poly.entity_id
_entity_poly.type
_entity_poly.pdbx_seq_one_letter_code
_entity_poly.pdbx_strand_id
1 'polypeptide(L)'
;MELELAEGSYDLRLWTDYAHADNPLADTFYHTESLKAVTIVTKPYTANTDAKDAAYYNKSDITLAEEGATMNVQLQRPLAKYRLIAKDVENYRKLMEAKPDIYPPLKNLTVKVLYEGYFPSGFNVSTGKPNDAVSGISYSQVSLHYNDVDNEVLLGGDWVLVNGTESLVNVTVTVTDNLGNTLCRASGVQINYRNSHLTTVYGNFLTGGINKGGVDINTEWNGIYNVWF
;
A
#
# COMPACT_ATOMS: atom_id res chain seq x y z
N MET A 1 15.89 -25.06 4.60
CA MET A 1 14.77 -25.85 5.14
C MET A 1 14.88 -27.23 4.50
N GLU A 2 14.77 -28.28 5.26
CA GLU A 2 14.78 -29.65 4.81
C GLU A 2 13.43 -30.30 5.12
N LEU A 3 12.92 -31.10 4.20
CA LEU A 3 11.65 -31.79 4.32
C LEU A 3 11.87 -33.27 3.96
N GLU A 4 11.33 -34.15 4.76
CA GLU A 4 11.29 -35.59 4.46
C GLU A 4 9.95 -35.92 3.81
N LEU A 5 9.98 -36.31 2.55
CA LEU A 5 8.82 -36.63 1.74
C LEU A 5 9.05 -37.94 1.02
N ALA A 6 8.00 -38.73 0.78
CA ALA A 6 8.06 -39.92 -0.05
C ALA A 6 8.29 -39.54 -1.53
N GLU A 7 8.67 -40.51 -2.35
CA GLU A 7 8.67 -40.35 -3.80
C GLU A 7 7.28 -39.96 -4.30
N GLY A 8 7.23 -39.05 -5.26
CA GLY A 8 5.96 -38.57 -5.81
C GLY A 8 6.03 -37.24 -6.52
N SER A 9 4.86 -36.72 -6.88
CA SER A 9 4.70 -35.41 -7.48
C SER A 9 4.09 -34.45 -6.47
N TYR A 10 4.68 -33.26 -6.34
CA TYR A 10 4.34 -32.28 -5.33
C TYR A 10 4.18 -30.89 -5.91
N ASP A 11 3.34 -30.11 -5.26
CA ASP A 11 3.25 -28.67 -5.45
C ASP A 11 3.91 -27.96 -4.26
N LEU A 12 4.89 -27.12 -4.52
CA LEU A 12 5.51 -26.28 -3.49
C LEU A 12 4.89 -24.90 -3.49
N ARG A 13 4.36 -24.48 -2.33
CA ARG A 13 3.85 -23.14 -2.08
C ARG A 13 4.51 -22.62 -0.82
N LEU A 14 5.09 -21.44 -0.91
CA LEU A 14 5.71 -20.74 0.21
C LEU A 14 5.10 -19.36 0.36
N TRP A 15 4.95 -18.95 1.60
CA TRP A 15 4.62 -17.60 2.00
C TRP A 15 5.54 -17.18 3.13
N THR A 16 5.99 -15.94 3.14
CA THR A 16 6.77 -15.35 4.22
C THR A 16 6.36 -13.91 4.43
N ASP A 17 6.24 -13.51 5.69
CA ASP A 17 5.96 -12.16 6.13
C ASP A 17 6.58 -11.91 7.51
N TYR A 18 6.15 -10.87 8.22
CA TYR A 18 6.65 -10.51 9.55
C TYR A 18 6.04 -11.41 10.62
N ALA A 19 6.90 -12.10 11.35
CA ALA A 19 6.51 -12.87 12.53
C ALA A 19 6.41 -11.97 13.78
N HIS A 20 5.52 -12.33 14.69
CA HIS A 20 5.51 -11.73 16.04
C HIS A 20 6.72 -12.22 16.84
N ALA A 21 7.41 -11.31 17.54
CA ALA A 21 8.65 -11.63 18.24
C ALA A 21 8.47 -12.74 19.29
N ASP A 22 7.35 -12.71 20.03
CA ASP A 22 7.06 -13.66 21.11
C ASP A 22 6.34 -14.95 20.62
N ASN A 23 5.82 -14.95 19.40
CA ASN A 23 5.14 -16.10 18.81
C ASN A 23 5.31 -16.12 17.29
N PRO A 24 6.43 -16.66 16.77
CA PRO A 24 6.74 -16.66 15.34
C PRO A 24 5.82 -17.53 14.48
N LEU A 25 4.96 -18.34 15.09
CA LEU A 25 3.97 -19.18 14.40
C LEU A 25 2.58 -18.53 14.34
N ALA A 26 2.38 -17.38 15.01
CA ALA A 26 1.11 -16.67 14.96
C ALA A 26 1.06 -15.72 13.76
N ASP A 27 -0.08 -15.74 13.08
CA ASP A 27 -0.41 -14.76 12.04
C ASP A 27 -0.43 -13.34 12.65
N THR A 28 0.36 -12.44 12.08
CA THR A 28 0.46 -11.04 12.54
C THR A 28 -0.26 -10.10 11.59
N PHE A 29 0.04 -10.17 10.31
CA PHE A 29 -0.52 -9.28 9.28
C PHE A 29 -1.36 -10.03 8.24
N TYR A 30 -1.18 -11.33 8.12
CA TYR A 30 -1.88 -12.16 7.16
C TYR A 30 -2.38 -13.43 7.80
N HIS A 31 -3.60 -13.83 7.50
CA HIS A 31 -4.09 -15.18 7.78
C HIS A 31 -3.54 -16.14 6.75
N THR A 32 -2.75 -17.11 7.20
CA THR A 32 -2.02 -18.05 6.34
C THR A 32 -2.47 -19.50 6.46
N GLU A 33 -3.60 -19.76 7.12
CA GLU A 33 -4.18 -21.11 7.26
C GLU A 33 -4.38 -21.80 5.90
N SER A 34 -4.63 -21.03 4.84
CA SER A 34 -4.71 -21.51 3.48
C SER A 34 -3.90 -20.63 2.53
N LEU A 35 -2.82 -21.18 1.95
CA LEU A 35 -2.03 -20.46 0.95
C LEU A 35 -2.77 -20.25 -0.38
N LYS A 36 -3.96 -20.84 -0.55
CA LYS A 36 -4.87 -20.53 -1.66
C LYS A 36 -5.77 -19.34 -1.37
N ALA A 37 -5.80 -18.87 -0.13
CA ALA A 37 -6.65 -17.78 0.34
C ALA A 37 -5.99 -17.02 1.50
N VAL A 38 -4.77 -16.53 1.28
CA VAL A 38 -4.10 -15.63 2.24
C VAL A 38 -4.88 -14.32 2.28
N THR A 39 -5.24 -13.85 3.48
CA THR A 39 -5.99 -12.59 3.66
C THR A 39 -5.31 -11.68 4.68
N ILE A 40 -5.53 -10.38 4.56
CA ILE A 40 -5.01 -9.39 5.52
C ILE A 40 -5.81 -9.52 6.82
N VAL A 41 -5.09 -9.62 7.96
CA VAL A 41 -5.69 -9.85 9.30
C VAL A 41 -6.56 -8.69 9.75
N THR A 42 -6.11 -7.45 9.55
CA THR A 42 -6.80 -6.27 10.07
C THR A 42 -8.03 -5.93 9.23
N LYS A 43 -9.20 -5.95 9.85
CA LYS A 43 -10.47 -5.51 9.23
C LYS A 43 -11.29 -4.72 10.25
N PRO A 44 -11.79 -3.51 9.93
CA PRO A 44 -11.52 -2.75 8.69
C PRO A 44 -10.09 -2.22 8.66
N TYR A 45 -9.60 -1.87 7.47
CA TYR A 45 -8.33 -1.17 7.31
C TYR A 45 -8.43 0.21 7.98
N THR A 46 -7.77 0.39 9.09
CA THR A 46 -7.91 1.57 9.94
C THR A 46 -6.73 2.52 9.85
N ALA A 47 -5.61 2.04 9.34
CA ALA A 47 -4.38 2.80 9.23
C ALA A 47 -3.69 2.53 7.90
N ASN A 48 -2.74 3.37 7.57
CA ASN A 48 -1.97 3.33 6.32
C ASN A 48 -0.98 2.15 6.22
N THR A 49 -1.20 1.03 6.87
CA THR A 49 -0.30 -0.14 6.82
C THR A 49 -0.94 -1.39 7.42
N ASP A 50 -2.20 -1.67 7.11
CA ASP A 50 -2.81 -2.94 7.54
C ASP A 50 -2.12 -4.13 6.87
N ALA A 51 -1.75 -4.00 5.59
CA ALA A 51 -0.81 -4.90 4.95
C ALA A 51 0.65 -4.52 5.25
N LYS A 52 1.51 -5.50 5.26
CA LYS A 52 2.97 -5.35 5.37
C LYS A 52 3.64 -6.07 4.23
N ASP A 53 4.95 -5.88 4.09
CA ASP A 53 5.73 -6.60 3.09
C ASP A 53 5.64 -8.11 3.30
N ALA A 54 5.53 -8.83 2.19
CA ALA A 54 5.47 -10.27 2.17
C ALA A 54 6.12 -10.79 0.88
N ALA A 55 6.47 -12.07 0.88
CA ALA A 55 6.93 -12.72 -0.32
C ALA A 55 6.38 -14.14 -0.44
N TYR A 56 6.28 -14.63 -1.66
CA TYR A 56 5.74 -15.95 -1.96
C TYR A 56 6.56 -16.66 -3.03
N TYR A 57 6.34 -17.95 -3.11
CA TYR A 57 6.80 -18.79 -4.20
C TYR A 57 5.76 -19.86 -4.51
N ASN A 58 5.62 -20.23 -5.78
CA ASN A 58 4.82 -21.35 -6.21
C ASN A 58 5.55 -22.11 -7.33
N LYS A 59 5.47 -23.41 -7.27
CA LYS A 59 5.91 -24.31 -8.33
C LYS A 59 5.07 -25.58 -8.26
N SER A 60 4.49 -25.98 -9.37
CA SER A 60 3.73 -27.23 -9.50
C SER A 60 4.57 -28.33 -10.16
N ASP A 61 4.09 -29.57 -10.04
CA ASP A 61 4.62 -30.74 -10.72
C ASP A 61 6.12 -31.01 -10.42
N ILE A 62 6.52 -30.84 -9.15
CA ILE A 62 7.86 -31.19 -8.70
C ILE A 62 7.90 -32.71 -8.50
N THR A 63 8.69 -33.42 -9.29
CA THR A 63 8.92 -34.85 -9.10
C THR A 63 10.06 -35.07 -8.12
N LEU A 64 9.79 -35.82 -7.07
CA LEU A 64 10.76 -36.28 -6.09
C LEU A 64 11.03 -37.78 -6.32
N ALA A 65 12.28 -38.11 -6.56
CA ALA A 65 12.78 -39.48 -6.70
C ALA A 65 13.48 -39.91 -5.41
N GLU A 66 13.90 -41.19 -5.33
CA GLU A 66 14.53 -41.81 -4.16
C GLU A 66 15.80 -41.05 -3.69
N GLU A 67 16.59 -40.52 -4.64
CA GLU A 67 17.80 -39.75 -4.33
C GLU A 67 17.52 -38.34 -3.75
N GLY A 68 16.27 -37.97 -3.68
CA GLY A 68 15.86 -36.64 -3.22
C GLY A 68 16.06 -35.54 -4.24
N ALA A 69 15.80 -34.30 -3.83
CA ALA A 69 16.00 -33.11 -4.68
C ALA A 69 16.46 -31.89 -3.87
N THR A 70 17.32 -31.08 -4.48
CA THR A 70 17.69 -29.77 -3.94
C THR A 70 17.17 -28.68 -4.86
N MET A 71 16.48 -27.70 -4.31
CA MET A 71 15.91 -26.59 -5.06
C MET A 71 16.39 -25.25 -4.53
N ASN A 72 16.80 -24.38 -5.45
CA ASN A 72 16.97 -22.96 -5.16
C ASN A 72 15.65 -22.23 -5.43
N VAL A 73 15.16 -21.52 -4.42
CA VAL A 73 13.88 -20.82 -4.46
C VAL A 73 14.13 -19.31 -4.43
N GLN A 74 13.58 -18.60 -5.41
CA GLN A 74 13.57 -17.14 -5.43
C GLN A 74 12.16 -16.66 -5.11
N LEU A 75 12.00 -16.04 -3.96
CA LEU A 75 10.73 -15.48 -3.52
C LEU A 75 10.38 -14.22 -4.33
N GLN A 76 9.09 -14.03 -4.58
CA GLN A 76 8.54 -12.88 -5.28
C GLN A 76 7.65 -12.08 -4.35
N ARG A 77 7.68 -10.76 -4.45
CA ARG A 77 6.79 -9.90 -3.68
C ARG A 77 5.40 -9.83 -4.35
N PRO A 78 4.29 -10.10 -3.64
CA PRO A 78 2.94 -9.96 -4.19
C PRO A 78 2.41 -8.52 -4.15
N LEU A 79 3.17 -7.60 -3.60
CA LEU A 79 2.75 -6.25 -3.23
C LEU A 79 3.50 -5.18 -4.01
N ALA A 80 2.83 -4.03 -4.14
CA ALA A 80 3.43 -2.73 -4.43
C ALA A 80 3.23 -1.80 -3.23
N LYS A 81 3.99 -0.72 -3.20
CA LYS A 81 3.83 0.36 -2.22
C LYS A 81 3.60 1.68 -2.94
N TYR A 82 2.81 2.56 -2.34
CA TYR A 82 2.72 3.94 -2.80
C TYR A 82 2.89 4.94 -1.65
N ARG A 83 3.14 6.18 -2.01
CA ARG A 83 3.08 7.34 -1.13
C ARG A 83 2.52 8.54 -1.85
N LEU A 84 1.80 9.38 -1.11
CA LEU A 84 1.22 10.63 -1.56
C LEU A 84 2.02 11.79 -0.97
N ILE A 85 2.49 12.70 -1.80
CA ILE A 85 3.32 13.83 -1.42
C ILE A 85 2.67 15.13 -1.88
N ALA A 86 2.42 16.05 -0.93
CA ALA A 86 1.99 17.40 -1.26
C ALA A 86 3.20 18.30 -1.56
N LYS A 87 3.15 19.00 -2.71
CA LYS A 87 4.18 19.93 -3.18
C LYS A 87 3.77 21.40 -3.01
N ASP A 88 2.55 21.68 -2.60
CA ASP A 88 1.97 23.01 -2.46
C ASP A 88 2.09 23.60 -1.05
N VAL A 89 3.10 23.17 -0.30
CA VAL A 89 3.34 23.56 1.10
C VAL A 89 3.57 25.07 1.24
N GLU A 90 4.33 25.68 0.33
CA GLU A 90 4.59 27.12 0.32
C GLU A 90 3.30 27.92 0.13
N ASN A 91 2.42 27.47 -0.76
CA ASN A 91 1.13 28.08 -0.97
C ASN A 91 0.23 27.93 0.27
N TYR A 92 0.27 26.78 0.91
CA TYR A 92 -0.46 26.54 2.15
C TYR A 92 0.03 27.45 3.29
N ARG A 93 1.35 27.65 3.43
CA ARG A 93 1.93 28.58 4.42
C ARG A 93 1.43 30.01 4.23
N LYS A 94 1.38 30.49 2.99
CA LYS A 94 0.81 31.82 2.68
C LYS A 94 -0.67 31.92 3.05
N LEU A 95 -1.44 30.86 2.84
CA LEU A 95 -2.85 30.82 3.28
C LEU A 95 -2.96 30.82 4.80
N MET A 96 -2.10 30.09 5.50
CA MET A 96 -2.04 30.02 6.96
C MET A 96 -1.70 31.41 7.57
N GLU A 97 -0.77 32.16 6.97
CA GLU A 97 -0.45 33.53 7.40
C GLU A 97 -1.58 34.48 7.12
N ALA A 98 -2.21 34.40 5.95
CA ALA A 98 -3.27 35.30 5.54
C ALA A 98 -4.61 35.07 6.23
N LYS A 99 -4.92 33.80 6.58
CA LYS A 99 -6.21 33.36 7.12
C LYS A 99 -6.01 32.27 8.18
N PRO A 100 -5.38 32.53 9.33
CA PRO A 100 -5.03 31.57 10.35
C PRO A 100 -6.25 30.86 10.97
N ASP A 101 -7.40 31.51 10.98
CA ASP A 101 -8.67 30.96 11.49
C ASP A 101 -9.24 29.86 10.58
N ILE A 102 -8.80 29.80 9.30
CA ILE A 102 -9.28 28.83 8.32
C ILE A 102 -8.21 27.76 8.06
N TYR A 103 -6.95 28.18 7.98
CA TYR A 103 -5.82 27.31 7.63
C TYR A 103 -4.90 27.10 8.84
N PRO A 104 -5.12 26.03 9.63
CA PRO A 104 -4.31 25.77 10.82
C PRO A 104 -2.92 25.25 10.46
N PRO A 105 -2.00 25.19 11.43
CA PRO A 105 -0.70 24.55 11.24
C PRO A 105 -0.80 23.10 10.72
N LEU A 106 0.14 22.66 9.89
CA LEU A 106 0.17 21.34 9.26
C LEU A 106 -0.02 20.18 10.26
N LYS A 107 0.53 20.30 11.48
CA LYS A 107 0.38 19.33 12.56
C LYS A 107 -1.07 19.13 13.04
N ASN A 108 -1.96 20.06 12.72
CA ASN A 108 -3.37 20.04 13.08
C ASN A 108 -4.25 19.55 11.92
N LEU A 109 -3.64 19.11 10.83
CA LEU A 109 -4.35 18.54 9.69
C LEU A 109 -4.50 17.03 9.84
N THR A 110 -5.61 16.54 9.31
CA THR A 110 -5.86 15.12 9.10
C THR A 110 -6.06 14.86 7.62
N VAL A 111 -5.40 13.86 7.09
CA VAL A 111 -5.61 13.39 5.73
C VAL A 111 -6.36 12.07 5.78
N LYS A 112 -7.47 11.99 5.06
CA LYS A 112 -8.19 10.74 4.81
C LYS A 112 -8.00 10.34 3.36
N VAL A 113 -7.58 9.10 3.13
CA VAL A 113 -7.48 8.48 1.82
C VAL A 113 -8.55 7.40 1.72
N LEU A 114 -9.47 7.55 0.77
CA LEU A 114 -10.54 6.60 0.48
C LEU A 114 -10.24 5.93 -0.86
N TYR A 115 -10.19 4.60 -0.88
CA TYR A 115 -10.08 3.84 -2.11
C TYR A 115 -11.42 3.84 -2.87
N GLU A 116 -11.39 4.27 -4.12
CA GLU A 116 -12.56 4.28 -4.99
C GLU A 116 -12.70 2.90 -5.67
N GLY A 117 -13.81 2.21 -5.41
CA GLY A 117 -14.05 0.87 -5.93
C GLY A 117 -13.53 -0.26 -5.03
N TYR A 118 -13.00 -1.30 -5.65
CA TYR A 118 -12.55 -2.51 -4.96
C TYR A 118 -11.05 -2.45 -4.63
N PHE A 119 -10.72 -2.83 -3.41
CA PHE A 119 -9.35 -2.95 -2.91
C PHE A 119 -8.99 -4.42 -2.70
N PRO A 120 -7.87 -4.92 -3.25
CA PRO A 120 -7.46 -6.32 -3.07
C PRO A 120 -7.19 -6.64 -1.61
N SER A 121 -7.88 -7.64 -1.06
CA SER A 121 -7.82 -8.03 0.35
C SER A 121 -7.30 -9.46 0.58
N GLY A 122 -7.16 -10.25 -0.46
CA GLY A 122 -6.67 -11.61 -0.40
C GLY A 122 -5.76 -11.98 -1.56
N PHE A 123 -4.96 -13.04 -1.37
CA PHE A 123 -3.99 -13.52 -2.34
C PHE A 123 -3.97 -15.05 -2.41
N ASN A 124 -3.91 -15.59 -3.61
CA ASN A 124 -3.75 -17.01 -3.85
C ASN A 124 -2.32 -17.32 -4.31
N VAL A 125 -1.54 -17.93 -3.44
CA VAL A 125 -0.14 -18.31 -3.72
C VAL A 125 -0.05 -19.27 -4.91
N SER A 126 -1.02 -20.16 -5.10
CA SER A 126 -0.98 -21.13 -6.22
C SER A 126 -1.07 -20.48 -7.59
N THR A 127 -1.80 -19.37 -7.69
CA THR A 127 -1.97 -18.62 -8.95
C THR A 127 -1.08 -17.40 -9.04
N GLY A 128 -0.48 -16.95 -7.92
CA GLY A 128 0.29 -15.72 -7.83
C GLY A 128 -0.56 -14.46 -8.05
N LYS A 129 -1.85 -14.49 -7.68
CA LYS A 129 -2.80 -13.40 -7.96
C LYS A 129 -3.70 -13.10 -6.76
N PRO A 130 -4.16 -11.86 -6.60
CA PRO A 130 -5.25 -11.53 -5.71
C PRO A 130 -6.49 -12.37 -6.04
N ASN A 131 -7.23 -12.80 -5.03
CA ASN A 131 -8.43 -13.63 -5.16
C ASN A 131 -9.61 -13.15 -4.34
N ASP A 132 -9.46 -12.04 -3.63
CA ASP A 132 -10.51 -11.39 -2.86
C ASP A 132 -10.35 -9.88 -2.93
N ALA A 133 -11.45 -9.15 -2.77
CA ALA A 133 -11.49 -7.71 -2.79
C ALA A 133 -12.62 -7.15 -1.92
N VAL A 134 -12.38 -6.00 -1.33
CA VAL A 134 -13.34 -5.26 -0.49
C VAL A 134 -13.53 -3.84 -1.02
N SER A 135 -14.63 -3.19 -0.68
CA SER A 135 -14.92 -1.81 -1.06
C SER A 135 -15.11 -0.92 0.17
N GLY A 136 -15.05 0.40 -0.03
CA GLY A 136 -15.23 1.38 1.05
C GLY A 136 -14.04 1.48 2.01
N ILE A 137 -12.88 0.99 1.61
CA ILE A 137 -11.65 1.00 2.41
C ILE A 137 -11.07 2.41 2.45
N SER A 138 -10.68 2.85 3.63
CA SER A 138 -10.00 4.12 3.83
C SER A 138 -9.05 4.05 5.02
N TYR A 139 -8.05 4.92 5.01
CA TYR A 139 -7.21 5.16 6.17
C TYR A 139 -7.05 6.66 6.41
N SER A 140 -6.59 7.03 7.60
CA SER A 140 -6.31 8.40 7.97
C SER A 140 -4.88 8.56 8.48
N GLN A 141 -4.24 9.65 8.07
CA GLN A 141 -2.94 10.10 8.57
C GLN A 141 -3.15 11.39 9.36
N VAL A 142 -2.65 11.42 10.58
CA VAL A 142 -2.65 12.59 11.46
C VAL A 142 -1.22 13.07 11.69
N SER A 143 -1.06 14.30 12.13
CA SER A 143 0.25 14.89 12.46
C SER A 143 1.20 14.81 11.26
N LEU A 144 0.86 15.50 10.17
CA LEU A 144 1.64 15.48 8.95
C LEU A 144 3.08 15.92 9.17
N HIS A 145 4.01 15.17 8.60
CA HIS A 145 5.43 15.46 8.66
C HIS A 145 5.87 16.30 7.46
N TYR A 146 6.40 17.47 7.76
CA TYR A 146 6.99 18.35 6.77
C TYR A 146 8.50 18.04 6.61
N ASN A 147 8.92 17.92 5.36
CA ASN A 147 10.32 17.83 5.00
C ASN A 147 10.82 19.19 4.55
N ASP A 148 11.63 19.84 5.38
CA ASP A 148 12.16 21.20 5.11
C ASP A 148 13.09 21.23 3.90
N VAL A 149 13.83 20.15 3.64
CA VAL A 149 14.81 20.10 2.54
C VAL A 149 14.12 20.09 1.19
N ASP A 150 13.08 19.26 1.04
CA ASP A 150 12.39 19.06 -0.23
C ASP A 150 11.14 19.96 -0.36
N ASN A 151 10.79 20.69 0.70
CA ASN A 151 9.55 21.48 0.81
C ASN A 151 8.30 20.65 0.48
N GLU A 152 8.19 19.49 1.11
CA GLU A 152 7.19 18.47 0.85
C GLU A 152 6.48 18.03 2.14
N VAL A 153 5.24 17.57 2.01
CA VAL A 153 4.52 16.88 3.09
C VAL A 153 4.09 15.50 2.66
N LEU A 154 4.49 14.49 3.44
CA LEU A 154 3.97 13.13 3.28
C LEU A 154 2.54 13.09 3.83
N LEU A 155 1.59 12.80 2.94
CA LEU A 155 0.17 12.71 3.26
C LEU A 155 -0.27 11.30 3.65
N GLY A 156 0.49 10.29 3.27
CA GLY A 156 0.21 8.89 3.56
C GLY A 156 0.77 7.96 2.48
N GLY A 157 0.56 6.68 2.68
CA GLY A 157 0.95 5.63 1.76
C GLY A 157 0.50 4.27 2.28
N ASP A 158 0.55 3.25 1.43
CA ASP A 158 0.07 1.93 1.79
C ASP A 158 0.75 0.84 0.97
N TRP A 159 0.58 -0.42 1.40
CA TRP A 159 0.90 -1.61 0.67
C TRP A 159 -0.34 -2.17 -0.01
N VAL A 160 -0.22 -2.59 -1.26
CA VAL A 160 -1.35 -3.08 -2.06
C VAL A 160 -0.96 -4.35 -2.80
N LEU A 161 -1.82 -5.37 -2.71
CA LEU A 161 -1.68 -6.58 -3.50
C LEU A 161 -1.88 -6.29 -4.99
N VAL A 162 -0.96 -6.75 -5.83
CA VAL A 162 -0.95 -6.45 -7.27
C VAL A 162 -1.43 -7.64 -8.07
N ASN A 163 -2.33 -7.39 -9.03
CA ASN A 163 -2.78 -8.41 -9.96
C ASN A 163 -1.88 -8.45 -11.21
N GLY A 164 -0.90 -9.35 -11.18
CA GLY A 164 0.09 -9.47 -12.26
C GLY A 164 1.20 -8.43 -12.14
N THR A 165 1.55 -7.77 -13.23
CA THR A 165 2.68 -6.82 -13.27
C THR A 165 2.28 -5.44 -12.78
N GLU A 166 1.08 -5.00 -13.12
CA GLU A 166 0.55 -3.67 -12.80
C GLU A 166 -0.93 -3.73 -12.45
N SER A 167 -1.35 -2.87 -11.56
CA SER A 167 -2.76 -2.62 -11.22
C SER A 167 -2.98 -1.13 -11.03
N LEU A 168 -4.23 -0.69 -11.25
CA LEU A 168 -4.64 0.68 -11.10
C LEU A 168 -5.67 0.80 -9.99
N VAL A 169 -5.50 1.77 -9.10
CA VAL A 169 -6.51 2.14 -8.11
C VAL A 169 -6.69 3.66 -8.10
N ASN A 170 -7.93 4.10 -8.01
CA ASN A 170 -8.25 5.50 -7.78
C ASN A 170 -8.50 5.74 -6.31
N VAL A 171 -8.04 6.87 -5.81
CA VAL A 171 -8.30 7.29 -4.44
C VAL A 171 -8.86 8.71 -4.39
N THR A 172 -9.68 8.96 -3.37
CA THR A 172 -10.03 10.33 -2.95
C THR A 172 -9.19 10.69 -1.75
N VAL A 173 -8.45 11.79 -1.85
CA VAL A 173 -7.67 12.39 -0.77
C VAL A 173 -8.45 13.57 -0.22
N THR A 174 -8.75 13.55 1.08
CA THR A 174 -9.45 14.65 1.77
C THR A 174 -8.58 15.15 2.91
N VAL A 175 -8.33 16.45 2.93
CA VAL A 175 -7.61 17.14 4.00
C VAL A 175 -8.60 17.94 4.84
N THR A 176 -8.59 17.71 6.14
CA THR A 176 -9.46 18.38 7.11
C THR A 176 -8.62 19.07 8.19
N ASP A 177 -9.19 20.09 8.82
CA ASP A 177 -8.68 20.65 10.05
C ASP A 177 -9.03 19.78 11.27
N ASN A 178 -8.61 20.21 12.45
CA ASN A 178 -8.90 19.56 13.73
C ASN A 178 -10.36 19.66 14.18
N LEU A 179 -11.18 20.48 13.50
CA LEU A 179 -12.62 20.62 13.73
C LEU A 179 -13.43 19.77 12.75
N GLY A 180 -12.76 19.11 11.79
CA GLY A 180 -13.40 18.29 10.76
C GLY A 180 -13.83 19.07 9.51
N ASN A 181 -13.50 20.38 9.42
CA ASN A 181 -13.80 21.15 8.21
C ASN A 181 -12.89 20.72 7.07
N THR A 182 -13.47 20.45 5.90
CA THR A 182 -12.69 20.08 4.71
C THR A 182 -12.01 21.31 4.11
N LEU A 183 -10.68 21.26 4.02
CA LEU A 183 -9.86 22.29 3.41
C LEU A 183 -9.55 21.99 1.95
N CYS A 184 -9.32 20.73 1.64
CA CYS A 184 -9.06 20.28 0.28
C CYS A 184 -9.63 18.88 0.05
N ARG A 185 -10.08 18.61 -1.17
CA ARG A 185 -10.52 17.28 -1.61
C ARG A 185 -10.11 17.05 -3.06
N ALA A 186 -9.31 16.03 -3.30
CA ALA A 186 -8.91 15.55 -4.60
C ALA A 186 -9.51 14.16 -4.83
N SER A 187 -10.44 14.03 -5.78
CA SER A 187 -11.06 12.76 -6.17
C SER A 187 -10.47 12.24 -7.47
N GLY A 188 -10.53 10.91 -7.68
CA GLY A 188 -10.02 10.29 -8.90
C GLY A 188 -8.50 10.34 -9.03
N VAL A 189 -7.77 10.47 -7.92
CA VAL A 189 -6.31 10.41 -7.93
C VAL A 189 -5.90 9.01 -8.31
N GLN A 190 -5.32 8.88 -9.50
CA GLN A 190 -4.97 7.61 -10.10
C GLN A 190 -3.60 7.15 -9.63
N ILE A 191 -3.52 5.96 -9.07
CA ILE A 191 -2.28 5.36 -8.60
C ILE A 191 -2.03 4.07 -9.36
N ASN A 192 -0.97 4.04 -10.15
CA ASN A 192 -0.50 2.83 -10.79
C ASN A 192 0.41 2.05 -9.84
N TYR A 193 0.01 0.82 -9.53
CA TYR A 193 0.82 -0.11 -8.75
C TYR A 193 1.59 -1.02 -9.68
N ARG A 194 2.88 -1.02 -9.55
CA ARG A 194 3.74 -1.98 -10.24
C ARG A 194 4.35 -2.90 -9.20
N ASN A 195 4.25 -4.19 -9.43
CA ASN A 195 4.76 -5.22 -8.51
C ASN A 195 6.20 -4.92 -8.08
N SER A 196 6.48 -5.03 -6.79
CA SER A 196 7.79 -4.77 -6.17
C SER A 196 8.31 -3.32 -6.31
N HIS A 197 7.45 -2.36 -6.64
CA HIS A 197 7.84 -0.95 -6.80
C HIS A 197 7.17 -0.06 -5.76
N LEU A 198 7.83 1.08 -5.48
CA LEU A 198 7.25 2.20 -4.78
C LEU A 198 6.81 3.26 -5.80
N THR A 199 5.51 3.54 -5.87
CA THR A 199 4.95 4.63 -6.65
C THR A 199 4.85 5.88 -5.77
N THR A 200 5.44 6.99 -6.20
CA THR A 200 5.24 8.29 -5.54
C THR A 200 4.32 9.16 -6.38
N VAL A 201 3.23 9.61 -5.76
CA VAL A 201 2.27 10.51 -6.38
C VAL A 201 2.46 11.90 -5.77
N TYR A 202 2.83 12.86 -6.59
CA TYR A 202 2.95 14.26 -6.22
C TYR A 202 1.70 15.04 -6.62
N GLY A 203 1.29 16.01 -5.81
CA GLY A 203 0.14 16.83 -6.14
C GLY A 203 -0.01 18.05 -5.23
N ASN A 204 -0.97 18.93 -5.59
CA ASN A 204 -1.37 20.10 -4.82
C ASN A 204 -2.54 19.73 -3.89
N PHE A 205 -2.25 18.91 -2.89
CA PHE A 205 -3.26 18.32 -2.02
C PHE A 205 -3.67 19.20 -0.83
N LEU A 206 -2.96 20.30 -0.57
CA LEU A 206 -3.24 21.18 0.56
C LEU A 206 -4.08 22.41 0.17
N THR A 207 -3.98 22.87 -1.08
CA THR A 207 -4.58 24.13 -1.54
C THR A 207 -5.53 23.98 -2.73
N GLY A 208 -5.74 22.77 -3.23
CA GLY A 208 -6.53 22.49 -4.44
C GLY A 208 -8.04 22.82 -4.37
N GLY A 209 -8.58 23.08 -3.17
CA GLY A 209 -9.99 23.45 -2.92
C GLY A 209 -10.97 22.26 -3.01
N ILE A 210 -12.24 22.52 -2.64
CA ILE A 210 -13.28 21.46 -2.49
C ILE A 210 -14.00 21.17 -3.80
N ASN A 211 -14.02 22.08 -4.78
CA ASN A 211 -14.93 22.04 -5.94
C ASN A 211 -14.24 22.07 -7.30
N LYS A 212 -12.95 21.90 -7.37
CA LYS A 212 -12.29 21.71 -8.67
C LYS A 212 -12.17 20.22 -8.94
N GLY A 213 -13.13 19.70 -9.69
CA GLY A 213 -12.95 18.45 -10.42
C GLY A 213 -11.78 18.63 -11.37
N GLY A 214 -10.66 18.00 -11.05
CA GLY A 214 -9.38 18.23 -11.70
C GLY A 214 -8.43 18.98 -10.77
N VAL A 215 -7.84 18.27 -9.82
CA VAL A 215 -6.51 18.61 -9.35
C VAL A 215 -5.65 18.45 -10.60
N ASP A 216 -4.87 19.47 -10.98
CA ASP A 216 -3.72 19.29 -11.86
C ASP A 216 -2.76 18.37 -11.11
N ILE A 217 -3.01 17.08 -11.24
CA ILE A 217 -2.09 16.06 -10.80
C ILE A 217 -1.01 16.12 -11.85
N ASN A 218 0.10 16.76 -11.53
CA ASN A 218 1.29 16.56 -12.32
C ASN A 218 1.70 15.12 -12.15
N THR A 219 1.19 14.27 -13.02
CA THR A 219 1.54 12.85 -13.13
C THR A 219 2.86 12.68 -13.87
N GLU A 220 3.73 13.68 -13.88
CA GLU A 220 5.10 13.47 -14.29
C GLU A 220 5.70 12.45 -13.34
N TRP A 221 5.84 11.28 -13.87
CA TRP A 221 6.45 10.13 -13.22
C TRP A 221 7.94 10.39 -12.99
N ASN A 222 8.26 11.13 -11.95
CA ASN A 222 9.64 11.31 -11.53
C ASN A 222 10.13 10.06 -10.79
N GLY A 223 10.35 9.01 -11.55
CA GLY A 223 11.14 7.89 -11.12
C GLY A 223 10.38 6.79 -10.37
N ILE A 224 10.37 5.63 -10.97
CA ILE A 224 10.08 4.36 -10.30
C ILE A 224 11.34 4.02 -9.49
N TYR A 225 11.30 4.16 -8.18
CA TYR A 225 12.41 3.73 -7.33
C TYR A 225 12.26 2.24 -7.03
N ASN A 226 13.16 1.43 -7.57
CA ASN A 226 13.31 0.04 -7.17
C ASN A 226 13.97 0.05 -5.79
N VAL A 227 13.24 -0.38 -4.77
CA VAL A 227 13.83 -0.65 -3.46
C VAL A 227 14.16 -2.12 -3.43
N TRP A 228 15.45 -2.44 -3.53
CA TRP A 228 15.98 -3.79 -3.32
C TRP A 228 16.24 -3.93 -1.82
N PHE A 229 15.65 -4.93 -1.20
CA PHE A 229 15.94 -5.35 0.16
C PHE A 229 16.73 -6.64 0.15
#